data_e5d380cff367bb22e9eb76270c525959
#
_entry.id   e5d380cff367bb22e9eb76270c525959
#
_cell.length_a   1.000
_cell.length_b   1.000
_cell.length_c   1.000
_cell.angle_alpha   90.00
_cell.angle_beta   90.00
_cell.angle_gamma   90.00
#
_symmetry.space_group_name_H-M   'P 1'
#
loop_
_entity.id
_entity.type
_entity.pdbx_description
1 polymer ?
#
loop_
_entity_poly.entity_id
_entity_poly.type
_entity_poly.pdbx_seq_one_letter_code
_entity_poly.pdbx_strand_id
1 'polypeptide(L)'
;MKILVINPGSTSTKMAVFEDETPVLVRNIVHTAEELSHFDDVIEQQDFRRQLVLDELRQADIPVEFDAVIGRGGLVKPLEGGVYEINDLMIQDTHSGIALHNHACNLGCLIAHEIAASIPHCRSFIADPGVVDELNDYARISGSPLMNRICIWHALNQRAIARRYAAEIGKEYEDLNLIICHMGGGISVAAHEKGRAVDANNALDGEGPFSPERAGSLPASDLIRLCFSGKYNEKQLLKRIAGKAGLNAHLGTNDVREIIRRIEDYGDEHARLILDAMIYHVAKNIASESAVLCGHIDAILLTGGLARSEYIVSRLRERIGFLAPIRCFPGEDEMEALALNALAVLRGKRQAKEYL
;
A
#
# COMPACT_ATOMS: atom_id res chain seq x y z
N MET A 1 4.69 23.91 11.66
CA MET A 1 5.78 23.03 11.21
C MET A 1 5.57 22.73 9.74
N LYS A 2 6.65 22.82 8.96
CA LYS A 2 6.59 22.65 7.51
C LYS A 2 7.16 21.29 7.10
N ILE A 3 6.38 20.49 6.41
CA ILE A 3 6.70 19.10 6.08
C ILE A 3 6.59 18.89 4.57
N LEU A 4 7.65 18.36 3.95
CA LEU A 4 7.62 17.88 2.57
C LEU A 4 7.32 16.38 2.58
N VAL A 5 6.33 15.97 1.79
CA VAL A 5 5.91 14.57 1.62
C VAL A 5 6.22 14.12 0.20
N ILE A 6 6.82 12.92 0.06
CA ILE A 6 7.24 12.35 -1.23
C ILE A 6 6.73 10.91 -1.33
N ASN A 7 5.93 10.62 -2.37
CA ASN A 7 5.37 9.30 -2.63
C ASN A 7 5.60 8.90 -4.09
N PRO A 8 6.73 8.24 -4.39
CA PRO A 8 7.04 7.76 -5.72
C PRO A 8 6.18 6.53 -6.07
N GLY A 9 5.49 6.62 -7.20
CA GLY A 9 4.80 5.49 -7.84
C GLY A 9 5.48 5.06 -9.14
N SER A 10 5.00 4.00 -9.77
CA SER A 10 5.61 3.43 -10.98
C SER A 10 5.68 4.44 -12.13
N THR A 11 4.62 5.23 -12.35
CA THR A 11 4.49 6.18 -13.47
C THR A 11 4.32 7.63 -13.02
N SER A 12 4.47 7.90 -11.73
CA SER A 12 4.36 9.27 -11.21
C SER A 12 5.10 9.43 -9.89
N THR A 13 5.36 10.67 -9.52
CA THR A 13 5.81 11.04 -8.17
C THR A 13 4.80 12.01 -7.60
N LYS A 14 4.08 11.59 -6.56
CA LYS A 14 3.21 12.50 -5.81
C LYS A 14 4.06 13.22 -4.77
N MET A 15 3.85 14.53 -4.62
CA MET A 15 4.46 15.32 -3.56
C MET A 15 3.44 16.26 -2.93
N ALA A 16 3.66 16.61 -1.68
CA ALA A 16 2.87 17.64 -1.01
C ALA A 16 3.72 18.40 0.00
N VAL A 17 3.37 19.65 0.22
CA VAL A 17 3.88 20.46 1.33
C VAL A 17 2.75 20.71 2.29
N PHE A 18 3.01 20.46 3.57
CA PHE A 18 2.07 20.72 4.64
C PHE A 18 2.64 21.79 5.57
N GLU A 19 1.76 22.69 6.01
CA GLU A 19 1.98 23.55 7.18
C GLU A 19 1.10 23.02 8.31
N ASP A 20 1.73 22.40 9.30
CA ASP A 20 1.06 21.56 10.31
C ASP A 20 0.17 20.48 9.65
N GLU A 21 -1.14 20.53 9.84
CA GLU A 21 -2.09 19.57 9.29
C GLU A 21 -2.69 19.99 7.94
N THR A 22 -2.32 21.22 7.47
CA THR A 22 -2.94 21.82 6.29
C THR A 22 -2.04 21.63 5.05
N PRO A 23 -2.53 21.00 3.97
CA PRO A 23 -1.78 20.94 2.72
C PRO A 23 -1.76 22.32 2.04
N VAL A 24 -0.56 22.87 1.79
CA VAL A 24 -0.36 24.14 1.06
C VAL A 24 0.01 23.94 -0.39
N LEU A 25 0.55 22.76 -0.73
CA LEU A 25 0.83 22.34 -2.10
C LEU A 25 0.58 20.85 -2.23
N VAL A 26 -0.10 20.42 -3.29
CA VAL A 26 -0.21 19.01 -3.69
C VAL A 26 0.04 18.92 -5.19
N ARG A 27 0.94 18.05 -5.60
CA ARG A 27 1.30 17.78 -7.00
C ARG A 27 1.36 16.31 -7.30
N ASN A 28 0.99 15.96 -8.51
CA ASN A 28 1.20 14.63 -9.09
C ASN A 28 2.02 14.79 -10.37
N ILE A 29 3.30 14.50 -10.29
CA ILE A 29 4.25 14.61 -11.39
C ILE A 29 4.17 13.30 -12.17
N VAL A 30 3.58 13.33 -13.36
CA VAL A 30 3.44 12.16 -14.23
C VAL A 30 4.72 11.98 -15.05
N HIS A 31 5.23 10.78 -15.12
CA HIS A 31 6.39 10.40 -15.91
C HIS A 31 5.95 9.67 -17.18
N THR A 32 6.45 10.09 -18.30
CA THR A 32 6.19 9.43 -19.58
C THR A 32 6.96 8.11 -19.68
N ALA A 33 6.47 7.20 -20.52
CA ALA A 33 7.19 5.95 -20.79
C ALA A 33 8.57 6.21 -21.43
N GLU A 34 8.72 7.29 -22.20
CA GLU A 34 9.98 7.71 -22.81
C GLU A 34 10.99 8.13 -21.73
N GLU A 35 10.60 9.02 -20.79
CA GLU A 35 11.46 9.44 -19.69
C GLU A 35 11.95 8.25 -18.86
N LEU A 36 11.03 7.33 -18.51
CA LEU A 36 11.38 6.16 -17.71
C LEU A 36 12.22 5.13 -18.48
N SER A 37 12.17 5.10 -19.80
CA SER A 37 12.95 4.18 -20.64
C SER A 37 14.45 4.45 -20.64
N HIS A 38 14.89 5.61 -20.16
CA HIS A 38 16.31 5.95 -20.03
C HIS A 38 17.00 5.26 -18.85
N PHE A 39 16.24 4.57 -17.99
CA PHE A 39 16.74 3.92 -16.78
C PHE A 39 16.54 2.40 -16.86
N ASP A 40 17.60 1.64 -16.65
CA ASP A 40 17.53 0.19 -16.61
C ASP A 40 16.97 -0.32 -15.29
N ASP A 41 17.22 0.44 -14.20
CA ASP A 41 16.77 0.14 -12.85
C ASP A 41 16.00 1.32 -12.23
N VAL A 42 15.05 1.00 -11.34
CA VAL A 42 14.26 2.01 -10.63
C VAL A 42 15.16 2.92 -9.77
N ILE A 43 16.20 2.38 -9.15
CA ILE A 43 17.13 3.16 -8.30
C ILE A 43 17.81 4.28 -9.08
N GLU A 44 18.10 4.07 -10.36
CA GLU A 44 18.71 5.09 -11.23
C GLU A 44 17.81 6.33 -11.44
N GLN A 45 16.51 6.21 -11.17
CA GLN A 45 15.55 7.32 -11.27
C GLN A 45 15.62 8.28 -10.08
N GLN A 46 16.45 8.03 -9.07
CA GLN A 46 16.51 8.81 -7.83
C GLN A 46 16.75 10.31 -8.09
N ASP A 47 17.85 10.63 -8.76
CA ASP A 47 18.21 12.03 -9.08
C ASP A 47 17.19 12.71 -9.99
N PHE A 48 16.72 12.01 -11.01
CA PHE A 48 15.70 12.51 -11.92
C PHE A 48 14.43 12.91 -11.15
N ARG A 49 13.91 12.03 -10.30
CA ARG A 49 12.68 12.31 -9.53
C ARG A 49 12.89 13.35 -8.44
N ARG A 50 14.06 13.35 -7.79
CA ARG A 50 14.43 14.40 -6.82
C ARG A 50 14.44 15.78 -7.46
N GLN A 51 15.06 15.90 -8.63
CA GLN A 51 15.13 17.16 -9.35
C GLN A 51 13.73 17.69 -9.72
N LEU A 52 12.84 16.84 -10.19
CA LEU A 52 11.45 17.20 -10.47
C LEU A 52 10.71 17.73 -9.23
N VAL A 53 10.91 17.10 -8.06
CA VAL A 53 10.34 17.59 -6.80
C VAL A 53 10.85 19.00 -6.47
N LEU A 54 12.17 19.24 -6.61
CA LEU A 54 12.77 20.56 -6.36
C LEU A 54 12.30 21.62 -7.37
N ASP A 55 12.10 21.24 -8.63
CA ASP A 55 11.60 22.13 -9.66
C ASP A 55 10.14 22.53 -9.42
N GLU A 56 9.30 21.61 -8.98
CA GLU A 56 7.91 21.91 -8.57
C GLU A 56 7.86 22.88 -7.38
N LEU A 57 8.73 22.71 -6.38
CA LEU A 57 8.83 23.65 -5.27
C LEU A 57 9.24 25.05 -5.76
N ARG A 58 10.23 25.11 -6.66
CA ARG A 58 10.68 26.38 -7.25
C ARG A 58 9.59 27.07 -8.07
N GLN A 59 8.84 26.32 -8.89
CA GLN A 59 7.71 26.83 -9.67
C GLN A 59 6.55 27.36 -8.80
N ALA A 60 6.42 26.79 -7.60
CA ALA A 60 5.40 27.21 -6.64
C ALA A 60 5.88 28.32 -5.69
N ASP A 61 7.08 28.87 -5.90
CA ASP A 61 7.72 29.85 -5.01
C ASP A 61 7.81 29.39 -3.54
N ILE A 62 7.98 28.07 -3.33
CA ILE A 62 8.14 27.48 -2.00
C ILE A 62 9.62 27.28 -1.71
N PRO A 63 10.19 27.99 -0.71
CA PRO A 63 11.58 27.78 -0.32
C PRO A 63 11.80 26.36 0.23
N VAL A 64 12.99 25.80 -0.08
CA VAL A 64 13.40 24.47 0.40
C VAL A 64 13.87 24.60 1.85
N GLU A 65 12.92 24.86 2.73
CA GLU A 65 13.07 25.04 4.18
C GLU A 65 11.97 24.23 4.87
N PHE A 66 12.32 23.08 5.44
CA PHE A 66 11.38 22.15 6.05
C PHE A 66 11.88 21.71 7.41
N ASP A 67 10.95 21.48 8.36
CA ASP A 67 11.25 20.82 9.65
C ASP A 67 11.48 19.31 9.45
N ALA A 68 10.79 18.73 8.48
CA ALA A 68 10.98 17.34 8.08
C ALA A 68 10.66 17.10 6.60
N VAL A 69 11.33 16.08 6.03
CA VAL A 69 10.95 15.45 4.77
C VAL A 69 10.56 13.99 5.07
N ILE A 70 9.38 13.57 4.62
CA ILE A 70 8.92 12.20 4.80
C ILE A 70 8.67 11.55 3.45
N GLY A 71 9.29 10.38 3.24
CA GLY A 71 9.07 9.55 2.08
C GLY A 71 8.12 8.40 2.36
N ARG A 72 7.40 7.93 1.33
CA ARG A 72 6.78 6.61 1.40
C ARG A 72 7.88 5.58 1.58
N GLY A 73 7.77 4.75 2.62
CA GLY A 73 8.73 3.70 2.88
C GLY A 73 8.75 2.65 1.77
N GLY A 74 9.96 2.23 1.41
CA GLY A 74 10.20 1.18 0.43
C GLY A 74 10.03 -0.23 1.00
N LEU A 75 10.41 -1.22 0.19
CA LEU A 75 10.43 -2.63 0.55
C LEU A 75 11.79 -2.99 1.18
N VAL A 76 12.07 -2.39 2.32
CA VAL A 76 13.24 -2.70 3.16
C VAL A 76 13.05 -4.02 3.92
N LYS A 77 13.92 -4.37 4.87
CA LYS A 77 13.70 -5.52 5.76
C LYS A 77 12.35 -5.41 6.46
N PRO A 78 11.68 -6.53 6.78
CA PRO A 78 10.48 -6.53 7.61
C PRO A 78 10.72 -5.77 8.93
N LEU A 79 9.76 -4.94 9.32
CA LEU A 79 9.86 -4.11 10.51
C LEU A 79 8.49 -3.91 11.16
N GLU A 80 8.45 -3.51 12.42
CA GLU A 80 7.19 -3.15 13.09
C GLU A 80 6.60 -1.85 12.54
N GLY A 81 5.29 -1.67 12.69
CA GLY A 81 4.62 -0.42 12.33
C GLY A 81 5.15 0.78 13.12
N GLY A 82 5.17 1.94 12.48
CA GLY A 82 5.62 3.19 13.09
C GLY A 82 6.31 4.15 12.13
N VAL A 83 6.88 5.20 12.72
CA VAL A 83 7.70 6.18 12.00
C VAL A 83 9.16 5.85 12.27
N TYR A 84 9.94 5.78 11.22
CA TYR A 84 11.38 5.52 11.29
C TYR A 84 12.15 6.73 10.79
N GLU A 85 13.18 7.12 11.55
CA GLU A 85 14.17 8.07 11.04
C GLU A 85 15.07 7.34 10.04
N ILE A 86 15.30 7.97 8.90
CA ILE A 86 16.10 7.37 7.83
C ILE A 86 17.57 7.46 8.26
N ASN A 87 18.24 6.31 8.35
CA ASN A 87 19.66 6.20 8.70
C ASN A 87 20.47 5.55 7.57
N ASP A 88 21.79 5.54 7.72
CA ASP A 88 22.71 5.02 6.71
C ASP A 88 22.45 3.55 6.38
N LEU A 89 22.04 2.75 7.37
CA LEU A 89 21.72 1.33 7.15
C LEU A 89 20.49 1.18 6.24
N MET A 90 19.44 1.97 6.46
CA MET A 90 18.24 1.95 5.61
C MET A 90 18.58 2.35 4.17
N ILE A 91 19.43 3.36 4.00
CA ILE A 91 19.93 3.81 2.69
C ILE A 91 20.70 2.67 2.01
N GLN A 92 21.65 2.06 2.74
CA GLN A 92 22.46 0.94 2.24
C GLN A 92 21.60 -0.25 1.84
N ASP A 93 20.65 -0.65 2.68
CA ASP A 93 19.74 -1.76 2.41
C ASP A 93 18.84 -1.48 1.19
N THR A 94 18.39 -0.23 1.02
CA THR A 94 17.61 0.17 -0.14
C THR A 94 18.41 0.09 -1.44
N HIS A 95 19.69 0.50 -1.42
CA HIS A 95 20.57 0.42 -2.60
C HIS A 95 21.04 -1.01 -2.90
N SER A 96 21.27 -1.84 -1.89
CA SER A 96 21.80 -3.20 -2.05
C SER A 96 20.79 -4.19 -2.63
N GLY A 97 19.53 -3.78 -2.78
CA GLY A 97 18.46 -4.64 -3.29
C GLY A 97 18.06 -5.76 -2.31
N ILE A 98 18.32 -5.62 -1.00
CA ILE A 98 17.74 -6.48 0.03
C ILE A 98 16.21 -6.45 -0.06
N ALA A 99 15.65 -5.36 -0.59
CA ALA A 99 14.27 -5.28 -1.01
C ALA A 99 13.93 -6.39 -2.01
N LEU A 100 13.00 -7.24 -1.64
CA LEU A 100 12.52 -8.37 -2.47
C LEU A 100 12.02 -7.95 -3.87
N HIS A 101 11.74 -6.65 -4.06
CA HIS A 101 11.20 -6.10 -5.31
C HIS A 101 11.81 -4.74 -5.63
N ASN A 102 12.16 -4.60 -6.90
CA ASN A 102 12.54 -3.32 -7.51
C ASN A 102 11.28 -2.47 -7.78
N HIS A 103 10.85 -1.69 -6.79
CA HIS A 103 9.62 -0.90 -6.84
C HIS A 103 9.89 0.58 -6.58
N ALA A 104 9.17 1.46 -7.28
CA ALA A 104 9.38 2.91 -7.19
C ALA A 104 9.24 3.49 -5.77
N CYS A 105 8.46 2.85 -4.88
CA CYS A 105 8.34 3.29 -3.50
C CYS A 105 9.70 3.27 -2.74
N ASN A 106 10.66 2.45 -3.20
CA ASN A 106 12.00 2.39 -2.61
C ASN A 106 12.74 3.73 -2.70
N LEU A 107 12.43 4.54 -3.72
CA LEU A 107 13.00 5.87 -3.90
C LEU A 107 12.51 6.88 -2.84
N GLY A 108 11.39 6.61 -2.16
CA GLY A 108 10.82 7.55 -1.22
C GLY A 108 11.76 7.89 -0.06
N CYS A 109 12.42 6.88 0.54
CA CYS A 109 13.37 7.10 1.62
C CYS A 109 14.65 7.81 1.11
N LEU A 110 15.16 7.44 -0.08
CA LEU A 110 16.38 8.00 -0.65
C LEU A 110 16.21 9.50 -0.96
N ILE A 111 15.14 9.84 -1.68
CA ILE A 111 14.84 11.23 -2.05
C ILE A 111 14.59 12.08 -0.80
N ALA A 112 13.83 11.54 0.18
CA ALA A 112 13.55 12.26 1.42
C ALA A 112 14.83 12.54 2.21
N HIS A 113 15.73 11.56 2.29
CA HIS A 113 17.00 11.71 2.98
C HIS A 113 17.88 12.78 2.32
N GLU A 114 18.07 12.72 1.00
CA GLU A 114 18.94 13.68 0.29
C GLU A 114 18.42 15.12 0.37
N ILE A 115 17.12 15.32 0.23
CA ILE A 115 16.55 16.66 0.38
C ILE A 115 16.73 17.17 1.81
N ALA A 116 16.41 16.34 2.81
CA ALA A 116 16.57 16.73 4.22
C ALA A 116 18.03 17.03 4.58
N ALA A 117 18.99 16.24 4.09
CA ALA A 117 20.42 16.44 4.34
C ALA A 117 20.95 17.80 3.81
N SER A 118 20.28 18.39 2.83
CA SER A 118 20.62 19.71 2.29
C SER A 118 20.08 20.88 3.13
N ILE A 119 19.24 20.62 4.14
CA ILE A 119 18.53 21.62 4.94
C ILE A 119 18.99 21.53 6.40
N PRO A 120 19.50 22.63 7.00
CA PRO A 120 19.91 22.62 8.40
C PRO A 120 18.79 22.18 9.34
N HIS A 121 19.10 21.23 10.24
CA HIS A 121 18.17 20.70 11.26
C HIS A 121 16.92 19.98 10.74
N CYS A 122 16.80 19.76 9.44
CA CYS A 122 15.70 19.01 8.87
C CYS A 122 15.88 17.50 9.15
N ARG A 123 14.79 16.84 9.55
CA ARG A 123 14.78 15.40 9.79
C ARG A 123 14.15 14.65 8.61
N SER A 124 14.61 13.43 8.36
CA SER A 124 14.04 12.58 7.30
C SER A 124 13.40 11.32 7.87
N PHE A 125 12.19 10.99 7.37
CA PHE A 125 11.40 9.89 7.87
C PHE A 125 10.81 9.02 6.77
N ILE A 126 10.47 7.78 7.14
CA ILE A 126 9.44 6.96 6.51
C ILE A 126 8.39 6.57 7.56
N ALA A 127 7.18 6.20 7.12
CA ALA A 127 6.16 5.71 8.03
C ALA A 127 5.41 4.51 7.45
N ASP A 128 5.15 3.53 8.31
CA ASP A 128 4.34 2.34 8.03
C ASP A 128 4.56 1.77 6.60
N PRO A 129 5.80 1.36 6.21
CA PRO A 129 6.08 0.86 4.87
C PRO A 129 5.31 -0.43 4.57
N GLY A 130 5.21 -0.79 3.28
CA GLY A 130 4.47 -1.98 2.85
C GLY A 130 4.97 -3.31 3.42
N VAL A 131 6.15 -3.32 4.01
CA VAL A 131 6.80 -4.48 4.66
C VAL A 131 6.61 -4.49 6.19
N VAL A 132 5.69 -3.69 6.72
CA VAL A 132 5.32 -3.82 8.15
C VAL A 132 4.90 -5.25 8.43
N ASP A 133 5.61 -5.89 9.35
CA ASP A 133 5.44 -7.28 9.71
C ASP A 133 5.23 -7.42 11.23
N GLU A 134 3.98 -7.55 11.60
CA GLU A 134 3.53 -7.76 12.98
C GLU A 134 2.73 -9.08 13.09
N LEU A 135 2.89 -9.97 12.08
CA LEU A 135 2.21 -11.25 12.03
C LEU A 135 2.43 -12.06 13.32
N ASN A 136 1.37 -12.66 13.83
CA ASN A 136 1.53 -13.63 14.91
C ASN A 136 2.23 -14.92 14.41
N ASP A 137 2.73 -15.72 15.33
CA ASP A 137 3.53 -16.91 14.97
C ASP A 137 2.73 -17.93 14.13
N TYR A 138 1.43 -18.07 14.38
CA TYR A 138 0.58 -18.96 13.60
C TYR A 138 0.39 -18.48 12.17
N ALA A 139 0.28 -17.16 11.98
CA ALA A 139 0.14 -16.56 10.66
C ALA A 139 1.39 -16.70 9.78
N ARG A 140 2.59 -16.84 10.38
CA ARG A 140 3.86 -17.03 9.65
C ARG A 140 4.02 -18.42 9.08
N ILE A 141 3.45 -19.41 9.73
CA ILE A 141 3.66 -20.82 9.36
C ILE A 141 2.78 -21.20 8.18
N SER A 142 3.42 -21.57 7.07
CA SER A 142 2.72 -22.18 5.94
C SER A 142 2.66 -23.73 6.10
N GLY A 143 1.98 -24.39 5.18
CA GLY A 143 1.97 -25.86 5.14
C GLY A 143 3.30 -26.51 4.71
N SER A 144 4.37 -25.72 4.50
CA SER A 144 5.68 -26.20 4.10
C SER A 144 6.79 -25.51 4.90
N PRO A 145 7.74 -26.27 5.50
CA PRO A 145 8.86 -25.67 6.21
C PRO A 145 9.86 -24.95 5.28
N LEU A 146 9.71 -25.11 3.97
CA LEU A 146 10.55 -24.43 2.97
C LEU A 146 10.03 -23.03 2.61
N MET A 147 8.81 -22.68 3.01
CA MET A 147 8.14 -21.45 2.61
C MET A 147 7.41 -20.84 3.80
N ASN A 148 7.97 -19.79 4.36
CA ASN A 148 7.27 -18.98 5.36
C ASN A 148 6.38 -17.94 4.68
N ARG A 149 5.26 -17.60 5.32
CA ARG A 149 4.47 -16.44 4.90
C ARG A 149 5.20 -15.14 5.28
N ILE A 150 5.18 -14.21 4.39
CA ILE A 150 5.58 -12.82 4.58
C ILE A 150 4.40 -11.94 4.15
N CYS A 151 4.22 -10.79 4.76
CA CYS A 151 3.18 -9.86 4.35
C CYS A 151 3.77 -8.66 3.61
N ILE A 152 3.13 -8.29 2.49
CA ILE A 152 3.36 -7.02 1.79
C ILE A 152 1.98 -6.41 1.55
N TRP A 153 1.67 -5.33 2.23
CA TRP A 153 0.31 -4.82 2.30
C TRP A 153 0.25 -3.28 2.40
N HIS A 154 -0.95 -2.72 2.34
CA HIS A 154 -1.14 -1.26 2.37
C HIS A 154 -1.12 -0.75 3.83
N ALA A 155 0.00 -0.97 4.53
CA ALA A 155 0.15 -0.69 5.96
C ALA A 155 -0.16 0.77 6.31
N LEU A 156 0.45 1.72 5.59
CA LEU A 156 0.26 3.16 5.81
C LEU A 156 -1.23 3.55 5.76
N ASN A 157 -1.92 3.16 4.69
CA ASN A 157 -3.34 3.50 4.51
C ASN A 157 -4.21 2.83 5.58
N GLN A 158 -4.05 1.50 5.78
CA GLN A 158 -4.90 0.78 6.74
C GLN A 158 -4.72 1.29 8.17
N ARG A 159 -3.49 1.56 8.60
CA ARG A 159 -3.21 2.10 9.95
C ARG A 159 -3.72 3.54 10.11
N ALA A 160 -3.63 4.36 9.07
CA ALA A 160 -4.20 5.71 9.07
C ALA A 160 -5.73 5.66 9.23
N ILE A 161 -6.40 4.79 8.46
CA ILE A 161 -7.86 4.61 8.54
C ILE A 161 -8.29 4.01 9.89
N ALA A 162 -7.51 3.08 10.46
CA ALA A 162 -7.77 2.56 11.81
C ALA A 162 -7.76 3.67 12.86
N ARG A 163 -6.75 4.54 12.84
CA ARG A 163 -6.64 5.68 13.76
C ARG A 163 -7.76 6.71 13.55
N ARG A 164 -8.09 6.98 12.29
CA ARG A 164 -9.21 7.87 11.95
C ARG A 164 -10.53 7.34 12.48
N TYR A 165 -10.83 6.06 12.25
CA TYR A 165 -12.04 5.41 12.77
C TYR A 165 -12.06 5.44 14.32
N ALA A 166 -10.95 5.12 14.98
CA ALA A 166 -10.83 5.17 16.43
C ALA A 166 -11.16 6.58 16.97
N ALA A 167 -10.57 7.63 16.38
CA ALA A 167 -10.85 9.02 16.74
C ALA A 167 -12.34 9.39 16.54
N GLU A 168 -12.96 8.96 15.41
CA GLU A 168 -14.40 9.21 15.16
C GLU A 168 -15.32 8.63 16.23
N ILE A 169 -14.92 7.51 16.87
CA ILE A 169 -15.72 6.86 17.93
C ILE A 169 -15.20 7.15 19.35
N GLY A 170 -14.22 8.06 19.50
CA GLY A 170 -13.66 8.45 20.80
C GLY A 170 -12.85 7.36 21.50
N LYS A 171 -12.16 6.49 20.73
CA LYS A 171 -11.28 5.42 21.23
C LYS A 171 -9.87 5.59 20.65
N GLU A 172 -8.92 4.83 21.20
CA GLU A 172 -7.61 4.68 20.59
C GLU A 172 -7.60 3.45 19.67
N TYR A 173 -6.73 3.46 18.63
CA TYR A 173 -6.58 2.32 17.73
C TYR A 173 -6.13 1.05 18.48
N GLU A 174 -5.32 1.23 19.52
CA GLU A 174 -4.81 0.20 20.41
C GLU A 174 -5.90 -0.47 21.28
N ASP A 175 -7.12 0.09 21.31
CA ASP A 175 -8.27 -0.50 22.01
C ASP A 175 -9.16 -1.36 21.12
N LEU A 176 -8.91 -1.37 19.80
CA LEU A 176 -9.80 -1.95 18.80
C LEU A 176 -9.28 -3.21 18.16
N ASN A 177 -10.22 -4.10 17.81
CA ASN A 177 -10.03 -5.21 16.91
C ASN A 177 -10.76 -4.91 15.60
N LEU A 178 -10.01 -4.78 14.50
CA LEU A 178 -10.54 -4.36 13.21
C LEU A 178 -10.14 -5.34 12.11
N ILE A 179 -11.03 -5.55 11.15
CA ILE A 179 -10.63 -6.13 9.87
C ILE A 179 -10.63 -4.98 8.85
N ILE A 180 -9.49 -4.75 8.21
CA ILE A 180 -9.36 -3.65 7.26
C ILE A 180 -9.03 -4.20 5.88
N CYS A 181 -9.82 -3.77 4.89
CA CYS A 181 -9.63 -4.14 3.50
C CYS A 181 -9.34 -2.91 2.66
N HIS A 182 -8.12 -2.80 2.17
CA HIS A 182 -7.75 -1.81 1.16
C HIS A 182 -7.98 -2.39 -0.23
N MET A 183 -8.77 -1.70 -1.05
CA MET A 183 -9.16 -2.12 -2.39
C MET A 183 -8.75 -1.07 -3.42
N GLY A 184 -7.65 -1.32 -4.12
CA GLY A 184 -7.11 -0.51 -5.21
C GLY A 184 -6.71 -1.38 -6.40
N GLY A 185 -5.65 -1.03 -7.12
CA GLY A 185 -5.04 -1.88 -8.15
C GLY A 185 -4.56 -3.22 -7.56
N GLY A 186 -4.07 -3.19 -6.31
CA GLY A 186 -3.91 -4.36 -5.43
C GLY A 186 -4.95 -4.37 -4.32
N ILE A 187 -5.17 -5.53 -3.70
CA ILE A 187 -6.09 -5.67 -2.56
C ILE A 187 -5.33 -6.32 -1.41
N SER A 188 -5.39 -5.70 -0.23
CA SER A 188 -4.89 -6.30 1.00
C SER A 188 -5.96 -6.30 2.08
N VAL A 189 -6.06 -7.42 2.78
CA VAL A 189 -6.95 -7.61 3.92
C VAL A 189 -6.07 -7.95 5.12
N ALA A 190 -6.30 -7.28 6.24
CA ALA A 190 -5.55 -7.54 7.46
C ALA A 190 -6.47 -7.58 8.69
N ALA A 191 -6.13 -8.47 9.62
CA ALA A 191 -6.68 -8.49 10.97
C ALA A 191 -5.82 -7.60 11.87
N HIS A 192 -6.42 -6.57 12.42
CA HIS A 192 -5.78 -5.66 13.36
C HIS A 192 -6.26 -5.96 14.78
N GLU A 193 -5.36 -6.38 15.64
CA GLU A 193 -5.63 -6.63 17.06
C GLU A 193 -4.87 -5.63 17.91
N LYS A 194 -5.61 -4.78 18.62
CA LYS A 194 -5.03 -3.84 19.60
C LYS A 194 -3.84 -3.03 19.05
N GLY A 195 -4.05 -2.42 17.88
CA GLY A 195 -3.05 -1.54 17.26
C GLY A 195 -2.00 -2.25 16.40
N ARG A 196 -2.05 -3.57 16.24
CA ARG A 196 -1.11 -4.38 15.45
C ARG A 196 -1.81 -5.15 14.35
N ALA A 197 -1.22 -5.24 13.17
CA ALA A 197 -1.71 -6.09 12.09
C ALA A 197 -1.17 -7.52 12.27
N VAL A 198 -1.93 -8.36 12.99
CA VAL A 198 -1.51 -9.71 13.41
C VAL A 198 -1.64 -10.78 12.33
N ASP A 199 -2.37 -10.52 11.28
CA ASP A 199 -2.37 -11.25 10.01
C ASP A 199 -2.65 -10.28 8.85
N ALA A 200 -1.99 -10.49 7.73
CA ALA A 200 -2.19 -9.77 6.49
C ALA A 200 -1.72 -10.62 5.30
N ASN A 201 -2.40 -10.54 4.17
CA ASN A 201 -1.95 -11.22 2.98
C ASN A 201 -0.79 -10.50 2.29
N ASN A 202 0.07 -11.27 1.61
CA ASN A 202 1.03 -10.71 0.66
C ASN A 202 0.30 -10.31 -0.63
N ALA A 203 -0.13 -9.06 -0.67
CA ALA A 203 -0.92 -8.54 -1.78
C ALA A 203 -0.10 -8.33 -3.06
N LEU A 204 1.22 -8.52 -3.05
CA LEU A 204 2.10 -8.35 -4.20
C LEU A 204 2.43 -9.70 -4.86
N ASP A 205 2.76 -10.74 -4.07
CA ASP A 205 3.35 -11.99 -4.55
C ASP A 205 2.37 -13.15 -4.71
N GLY A 206 1.07 -12.88 -4.76
CA GLY A 206 0.08 -13.91 -5.10
C GLY A 206 -0.58 -14.59 -3.91
N GLU A 207 -0.84 -13.83 -2.85
CA GLU A 207 -1.68 -14.26 -1.73
C GLU A 207 -2.94 -13.39 -1.62
N GLY A 208 -3.99 -13.94 -1.03
CA GLY A 208 -5.25 -13.23 -0.82
C GLY A 208 -6.16 -13.21 -2.05
N PRO A 209 -7.09 -12.25 -2.14
CA PRO A 209 -8.02 -12.13 -3.25
C PRO A 209 -7.32 -11.63 -4.51
N PHE A 210 -7.79 -12.04 -5.70
CA PHE A 210 -7.34 -11.35 -6.90
C PHE A 210 -7.93 -9.93 -6.97
N SER A 211 -7.23 -9.05 -7.67
CA SER A 211 -7.52 -7.62 -7.74
C SER A 211 -7.61 -7.14 -9.19
N PRO A 212 -7.80 -5.86 -9.48
CA PRO A 212 -7.72 -5.35 -10.84
C PRO A 212 -6.44 -5.75 -11.60
N GLU A 213 -5.28 -5.86 -10.93
CA GLU A 213 -3.98 -6.07 -11.59
C GLU A 213 -3.22 -7.31 -11.10
N ARG A 214 -3.68 -7.98 -10.04
CA ARG A 214 -2.94 -9.06 -9.37
C ARG A 214 -3.75 -10.34 -9.32
N ALA A 215 -3.05 -11.49 -9.41
CA ALA A 215 -3.69 -12.80 -9.47
C ALA A 215 -4.30 -13.26 -8.15
N GLY A 216 -3.80 -12.78 -7.01
CA GLY A 216 -4.11 -13.36 -5.71
C GLY A 216 -3.65 -14.82 -5.61
N SER A 217 -4.25 -15.57 -4.73
CA SER A 217 -3.93 -17.00 -4.53
C SER A 217 -4.32 -17.82 -5.76
N LEU A 218 -3.37 -18.59 -6.27
CA LEU A 218 -3.53 -19.48 -7.42
C LEU A 218 -3.48 -20.95 -7.00
N PRO A 219 -4.11 -21.87 -7.78
CA PRO A 219 -3.94 -23.31 -7.58
C PRO A 219 -2.45 -23.71 -7.72
N ALA A 220 -1.82 -24.11 -6.62
CA ALA A 220 -0.38 -24.33 -6.56
C ALA A 220 0.11 -25.38 -7.58
N SER A 221 -0.61 -26.51 -7.75
CA SER A 221 -0.22 -27.55 -8.70
C SER A 221 -0.24 -27.08 -10.15
N ASP A 222 -1.19 -26.21 -10.51
CA ASP A 222 -1.30 -25.69 -11.88
C ASP A 222 -0.22 -24.63 -12.13
N LEU A 223 0.09 -23.81 -11.12
CA LEU A 223 1.20 -22.87 -11.19
C LEU A 223 2.54 -23.60 -11.39
N ILE A 224 2.80 -24.68 -10.62
CA ILE A 224 4.01 -25.50 -10.78
C ILE A 224 4.08 -26.08 -12.19
N ARG A 225 3.01 -26.69 -12.70
CA ARG A 225 2.97 -27.22 -14.08
C ARG A 225 3.24 -26.14 -15.12
N LEU A 226 2.74 -24.92 -14.90
CA LEU A 226 2.98 -23.79 -15.79
C LEU A 226 4.44 -23.35 -15.77
N CYS A 227 5.09 -23.30 -14.57
CA CYS A 227 6.51 -22.98 -14.41
C CYS A 227 7.40 -23.94 -15.20
N PHE A 228 7.10 -25.24 -15.17
CA PHE A 228 7.88 -26.28 -15.86
C PHE A 228 7.40 -26.58 -17.28
N SER A 229 6.43 -25.84 -17.82
CA SER A 229 5.89 -26.07 -19.17
C SER A 229 6.81 -25.62 -20.31
N GLY A 230 7.82 -24.81 -20.00
CA GLY A 230 8.67 -24.14 -21.02
C GLY A 230 8.00 -23.01 -21.79
N LYS A 231 6.73 -22.67 -21.49
CA LYS A 231 5.98 -21.61 -22.20
C LYS A 231 6.39 -20.19 -21.78
N TYR A 232 6.88 -20.04 -20.58
CA TYR A 232 7.22 -18.76 -19.96
C TYR A 232 8.50 -18.89 -19.14
N ASN A 233 9.30 -17.84 -19.10
CA ASN A 233 10.38 -17.69 -18.12
C ASN A 233 9.86 -17.08 -16.81
N GLU A 234 10.69 -17.11 -15.77
CA GLU A 234 10.38 -16.58 -14.45
C GLU A 234 9.86 -15.13 -14.50
N LYS A 235 10.58 -14.21 -15.14
CA LYS A 235 10.20 -12.78 -15.27
C LYS A 235 8.82 -12.61 -15.92
N GLN A 236 8.49 -13.46 -16.90
CA GLN A 236 7.18 -13.43 -17.57
C GLN A 236 6.07 -13.94 -16.65
N LEU A 237 6.35 -14.96 -15.83
CA LEU A 237 5.38 -15.50 -14.87
C LEU A 237 5.13 -14.53 -13.71
N LEU A 238 6.18 -13.93 -13.15
CA LEU A 238 6.03 -12.93 -12.09
C LEU A 238 5.16 -11.74 -12.55
N LYS A 239 5.32 -11.27 -13.82
CA LYS A 239 4.41 -10.26 -14.38
C LYS A 239 2.95 -10.72 -14.51
N ARG A 240 2.71 -12.05 -14.60
CA ARG A 240 1.36 -12.63 -14.62
C ARG A 240 0.78 -12.86 -13.24
N ILE A 241 1.59 -12.70 -12.20
CA ILE A 241 1.13 -12.66 -10.80
C ILE A 241 0.79 -11.22 -10.42
N ALA A 242 1.67 -10.25 -10.77
CA ALA A 242 1.50 -8.83 -10.44
C ALA A 242 1.62 -7.94 -11.69
N GLY A 243 0.62 -7.11 -11.94
CA GLY A 243 0.58 -6.10 -13.02
C GLY A 243 -0.18 -6.53 -14.27
N LYS A 244 -0.14 -7.82 -14.68
CA LYS A 244 -0.89 -8.35 -15.84
C LYS A 244 -1.80 -9.52 -15.47
N ALA A 245 -2.41 -9.44 -14.32
CA ALA A 245 -3.28 -10.47 -13.77
C ALA A 245 -4.66 -9.88 -13.42
N GLY A 246 -5.45 -10.60 -12.65
CA GLY A 246 -6.73 -10.15 -12.12
C GLY A 246 -7.73 -9.74 -13.20
N LEU A 247 -8.47 -8.64 -12.95
CA LEU A 247 -9.45 -8.14 -13.93
C LEU A 247 -8.81 -7.83 -15.27
N ASN A 248 -7.60 -7.27 -15.26
CA ASN A 248 -6.85 -6.94 -16.48
C ASN A 248 -6.61 -8.18 -17.35
N ALA A 249 -6.24 -9.32 -16.75
CA ALA A 249 -6.04 -10.56 -17.50
C ALA A 249 -7.33 -11.15 -18.07
N HIS A 250 -8.43 -11.02 -17.36
CA HIS A 250 -9.72 -11.61 -17.75
C HIS A 250 -10.52 -10.73 -18.72
N LEU A 251 -10.46 -9.40 -18.55
CA LEU A 251 -11.36 -8.44 -19.21
C LEU A 251 -10.63 -7.44 -20.12
N GLY A 252 -9.28 -7.46 -20.12
CA GLY A 252 -8.45 -6.54 -20.91
C GLY A 252 -8.37 -5.12 -20.34
N THR A 253 -8.94 -4.88 -19.17
CA THR A 253 -8.94 -3.58 -18.49
C THR A 253 -8.88 -3.75 -16.96
N ASN A 254 -8.22 -2.82 -16.27
CA ASN A 254 -8.21 -2.69 -14.82
C ASN A 254 -9.13 -1.55 -14.33
N ASP A 255 -9.76 -0.79 -15.24
CA ASP A 255 -10.71 0.27 -14.87
C ASP A 255 -12.07 -0.33 -14.50
N VAL A 256 -12.30 -0.46 -13.19
CA VAL A 256 -13.55 -1.01 -12.65
C VAL A 256 -14.79 -0.18 -13.04
N ARG A 257 -14.64 1.13 -13.30
CA ARG A 257 -15.77 1.98 -13.74
C ARG A 257 -16.19 1.60 -15.16
N GLU A 258 -15.21 1.31 -16.04
CA GLU A 258 -15.48 0.79 -17.37
C GLU A 258 -16.17 -0.58 -17.31
N ILE A 259 -15.67 -1.48 -16.45
CA ILE A 259 -16.25 -2.82 -16.25
C ILE A 259 -17.71 -2.71 -15.78
N ILE A 260 -17.99 -1.86 -14.77
CA ILE A 260 -19.37 -1.65 -14.28
C ILE A 260 -20.25 -1.10 -15.40
N ARG A 261 -19.79 -0.14 -16.18
CA ARG A 261 -20.54 0.38 -17.34
C ARG A 261 -20.84 -0.73 -18.36
N ARG A 262 -19.87 -1.61 -18.66
CA ARG A 262 -20.12 -2.78 -19.53
C ARG A 262 -21.24 -3.67 -18.99
N ILE A 263 -21.28 -3.87 -17.68
CA ILE A 263 -22.31 -4.68 -17.02
C ILE A 263 -23.68 -4.00 -17.07
N GLU A 264 -23.76 -2.72 -16.72
CA GLU A 264 -25.02 -1.99 -16.51
C GLU A 264 -25.63 -1.52 -17.85
N ASP A 265 -24.81 -0.97 -18.75
CA ASP A 265 -25.30 -0.36 -20.00
C ASP A 265 -25.39 -1.38 -21.15
N TYR A 266 -24.52 -2.41 -21.15
CA TYR A 266 -24.43 -3.35 -22.26
C TYR A 266 -24.78 -4.80 -21.90
N GLY A 267 -25.08 -5.09 -20.64
CA GLY A 267 -25.45 -6.44 -20.18
C GLY A 267 -24.33 -7.46 -20.31
N ASP A 268 -23.06 -7.05 -20.17
CA ASP A 268 -21.89 -7.94 -20.30
C ASP A 268 -21.83 -8.94 -19.13
N GLU A 269 -22.44 -10.09 -19.31
CA GLU A 269 -22.50 -11.16 -18.29
C GLU A 269 -21.13 -11.77 -17.97
N HIS A 270 -20.18 -11.75 -18.91
CA HIS A 270 -18.83 -12.21 -18.64
C HIS A 270 -18.11 -11.22 -17.71
N ALA A 271 -18.21 -9.93 -17.98
CA ALA A 271 -17.65 -8.90 -17.10
C ALA A 271 -18.27 -8.96 -15.69
N ARG A 272 -19.60 -9.18 -15.62
CA ARG A 272 -20.33 -9.36 -14.36
C ARG A 272 -19.76 -10.54 -13.56
N LEU A 273 -19.64 -11.71 -14.21
CA LEU A 273 -19.13 -12.93 -13.57
C LEU A 273 -17.72 -12.71 -12.98
N ILE A 274 -16.83 -12.08 -13.73
CA ILE A 274 -15.44 -11.86 -13.29
C ILE A 274 -15.37 -10.82 -12.15
N LEU A 275 -16.12 -9.71 -12.24
CA LEU A 275 -16.14 -8.70 -11.18
C LEU A 275 -16.77 -9.25 -9.90
N ASP A 276 -17.88 -9.98 -10.01
CA ASP A 276 -18.55 -10.60 -8.86
C ASP A 276 -17.69 -11.72 -8.23
N ALA A 277 -16.87 -12.43 -9.04
CA ALA A 277 -15.88 -13.37 -8.53
C ALA A 277 -14.79 -12.66 -7.72
N MET A 278 -14.29 -11.50 -8.17
CA MET A 278 -13.34 -10.70 -7.39
C MET A 278 -13.95 -10.30 -6.04
N ILE A 279 -15.18 -9.78 -6.03
CA ILE A 279 -15.90 -9.39 -4.82
C ILE A 279 -16.09 -10.58 -3.89
N TYR A 280 -16.44 -11.75 -4.42
CA TYR A 280 -16.58 -12.99 -3.67
C TYR A 280 -15.27 -13.40 -2.98
N HIS A 281 -14.14 -13.32 -3.69
CA HIS A 281 -12.83 -13.61 -3.10
C HIS A 281 -12.44 -12.60 -2.02
N VAL A 282 -12.75 -11.31 -2.21
CA VAL A 282 -12.54 -10.28 -1.17
C VAL A 282 -13.36 -10.60 0.07
N ALA A 283 -14.64 -10.91 -0.10
CA ALA A 283 -15.53 -11.25 1.02
C ALA A 283 -15.02 -12.48 1.80
N LYS A 284 -14.56 -13.52 1.10
CA LYS A 284 -13.95 -14.71 1.72
C LYS A 284 -12.71 -14.36 2.55
N ASN A 285 -11.84 -13.52 2.02
CA ASN A 285 -10.63 -13.11 2.74
C ASN A 285 -10.98 -12.26 3.97
N ILE A 286 -11.92 -11.32 3.87
CA ILE A 286 -12.41 -10.57 5.04
C ILE A 286 -12.98 -11.54 6.10
N ALA A 287 -13.79 -12.51 5.67
CA ALA A 287 -14.39 -13.47 6.58
C ALA A 287 -13.35 -14.40 7.23
N SER A 288 -12.25 -14.75 6.54
CA SER A 288 -11.18 -15.54 7.14
C SER A 288 -10.47 -14.83 8.28
N GLU A 289 -10.29 -13.51 8.17
CA GLU A 289 -9.68 -12.70 9.22
C GLU A 289 -10.53 -12.65 10.51
N SER A 290 -11.83 -12.97 10.43
CA SER A 290 -12.67 -13.09 11.62
C SER A 290 -12.23 -14.22 12.55
N ALA A 291 -11.67 -15.30 12.00
CA ALA A 291 -11.14 -16.40 12.78
C ALA A 291 -9.83 -16.01 13.50
N VAL A 292 -9.00 -15.17 12.88
CA VAL A 292 -7.78 -14.63 13.51
C VAL A 292 -8.12 -13.85 14.78
N LEU A 293 -9.21 -13.08 14.77
CA LEU A 293 -9.71 -12.30 15.90
C LEU A 293 -10.70 -13.08 16.79
N CYS A 294 -10.86 -14.38 16.60
CA CYS A 294 -11.80 -15.23 17.33
C CYS A 294 -13.24 -14.69 17.35
N GLY A 295 -13.65 -13.98 16.30
CA GLY A 295 -14.95 -13.33 16.18
C GLY A 295 -15.13 -12.02 16.99
N HIS A 296 -14.10 -11.59 17.71
CA HIS A 296 -14.12 -10.32 18.46
C HIS A 296 -13.75 -9.15 17.56
N ILE A 297 -14.70 -8.66 16.78
CA ILE A 297 -14.49 -7.63 15.76
C ILE A 297 -15.32 -6.39 16.10
N ASP A 298 -14.65 -5.25 16.34
CA ASP A 298 -15.35 -3.97 16.56
C ASP A 298 -15.93 -3.39 15.28
N ALA A 299 -15.19 -3.48 14.16
CA ALA A 299 -15.66 -3.05 12.85
C ALA A 299 -14.87 -3.67 11.68
N ILE A 300 -15.48 -3.67 10.49
CA ILE A 300 -14.82 -3.92 9.22
C ILE A 300 -14.69 -2.58 8.48
N LEU A 301 -13.46 -2.21 8.12
CA LEU A 301 -13.19 -0.95 7.43
C LEU A 301 -12.82 -1.23 5.97
N LEU A 302 -13.58 -0.64 5.04
CA LEU A 302 -13.31 -0.71 3.60
C LEU A 302 -12.68 0.59 3.14
N THR A 303 -11.51 0.53 2.50
CA THR A 303 -10.76 1.69 2.02
C THR A 303 -10.19 1.45 0.62
N GLY A 304 -9.43 2.42 0.10
CA GLY A 304 -8.93 2.40 -1.28
C GLY A 304 -9.93 2.94 -2.30
N GLY A 305 -9.49 3.05 -3.54
CA GLY A 305 -10.28 3.66 -4.62
C GLY A 305 -11.59 2.92 -4.91
N LEU A 306 -11.57 1.58 -4.83
CA LEU A 306 -12.76 0.74 -5.12
C LEU A 306 -13.83 0.81 -4.03
N ALA A 307 -13.50 1.28 -2.82
CA ALA A 307 -14.50 1.54 -1.77
C ALA A 307 -15.46 2.70 -2.10
N ARG A 308 -15.24 3.43 -3.20
CA ARG A 308 -16.19 4.42 -3.77
C ARG A 308 -17.34 3.76 -4.54
N SER A 309 -17.16 2.52 -4.98
CA SER A 309 -18.14 1.82 -5.83
C SER A 309 -19.24 1.21 -4.99
N GLU A 310 -20.45 1.73 -5.12
CA GLU A 310 -21.63 1.12 -4.47
C GLU A 310 -21.90 -0.29 -5.00
N TYR A 311 -21.60 -0.56 -6.26
CA TYR A 311 -21.68 -1.91 -6.84
C TYR A 311 -20.86 -2.93 -6.03
N ILE A 312 -19.63 -2.57 -5.65
CA ILE A 312 -18.73 -3.43 -4.86
C ILE A 312 -19.17 -3.46 -3.39
N VAL A 313 -19.39 -2.29 -2.79
CA VAL A 313 -19.66 -2.17 -1.37
C VAL A 313 -20.96 -2.83 -0.96
N SER A 314 -22.04 -2.69 -1.75
CA SER A 314 -23.32 -3.34 -1.45
C SER A 314 -23.21 -4.87 -1.47
N ARG A 315 -22.50 -5.43 -2.46
CA ARG A 315 -22.28 -6.88 -2.56
C ARG A 315 -21.38 -7.42 -1.47
N LEU A 316 -20.40 -6.65 -1.00
CA LEU A 316 -19.62 -7.00 0.18
C LEU A 316 -20.49 -6.98 1.43
N ARG A 317 -21.29 -5.92 1.65
CA ARG A 317 -22.21 -5.83 2.79
C ARG A 317 -23.16 -7.03 2.88
N GLU A 318 -23.71 -7.46 1.75
CA GLU A 318 -24.57 -8.66 1.68
C GLU A 318 -23.84 -9.92 2.20
N ARG A 319 -22.55 -10.08 1.86
CA ARG A 319 -21.76 -11.28 2.15
C ARG A 319 -21.13 -11.30 3.53
N ILE A 320 -20.76 -10.15 4.08
CA ILE A 320 -19.95 -10.06 5.32
C ILE A 320 -20.59 -9.17 6.40
N GLY A 321 -21.75 -8.55 6.13
CA GLY A 321 -22.41 -7.66 7.09
C GLY A 321 -22.87 -8.33 8.38
N PHE A 322 -22.92 -9.66 8.41
CA PHE A 322 -23.22 -10.44 9.61
C PHE A 322 -22.04 -10.55 10.59
N LEU A 323 -20.80 -10.24 10.17
CA LEU A 323 -19.61 -10.37 11.00
C LEU A 323 -19.44 -9.21 11.98
N ALA A 324 -19.58 -7.97 11.50
CA ALA A 324 -19.43 -6.75 12.28
C ALA A 324 -19.94 -5.52 11.49
N PRO A 325 -20.12 -4.35 12.15
CA PRO A 325 -20.44 -3.11 11.45
C PRO A 325 -19.41 -2.75 10.38
N ILE A 326 -19.87 -2.38 9.18
CA ILE A 326 -19.01 -2.00 8.05
C ILE A 326 -18.98 -0.48 7.92
N ARG A 327 -17.79 0.09 7.88
CA ARG A 327 -17.54 1.52 7.62
C ARG A 327 -16.66 1.67 6.37
N CYS A 328 -16.99 2.67 5.55
CA CYS A 328 -16.25 2.94 4.31
C CYS A 328 -15.48 4.25 4.44
N PHE A 329 -14.21 4.20 4.09
CA PHE A 329 -13.28 5.33 4.01
C PHE A 329 -12.65 5.34 2.60
N PRO A 330 -13.40 5.79 1.57
CA PRO A 330 -12.96 5.71 0.20
C PRO A 330 -11.78 6.64 -0.09
N GLY A 331 -10.74 6.13 -0.72
CA GLY A 331 -9.53 6.89 -1.07
C GLY A 331 -8.30 6.31 -0.42
N GLU A 332 -7.19 6.95 -0.62
CA GLU A 332 -5.89 6.47 -0.12
C GLU A 332 -5.26 7.42 0.89
N ASP A 333 -5.55 8.72 0.84
CA ASP A 333 -5.08 9.82 1.73
C ASP A 333 -3.63 9.66 2.24
N GLU A 334 -2.75 8.99 1.41
CA GLU A 334 -1.39 8.61 1.80
C GLU A 334 -0.51 9.82 2.10
N MET A 335 -0.73 10.94 1.38
CA MET A 335 0.06 12.15 1.57
C MET A 335 -0.22 12.76 2.94
N GLU A 336 -1.49 12.84 3.33
CA GLU A 336 -1.91 13.30 4.65
C GLU A 336 -1.42 12.36 5.74
N ALA A 337 -1.56 11.04 5.53
CA ALA A 337 -1.09 10.04 6.48
C ALA A 337 0.42 10.16 6.76
N LEU A 338 1.23 10.37 5.72
CA LEU A 338 2.67 10.61 5.87
C LEU A 338 2.94 11.90 6.65
N ALA A 339 2.31 13.01 6.25
CA ALA A 339 2.48 14.30 6.92
C ALA A 339 2.14 14.23 8.42
N LEU A 340 0.99 13.64 8.75
CA LEU A 340 0.55 13.48 10.16
C LEU A 340 1.48 12.60 10.99
N ASN A 341 2.07 11.56 10.37
CA ASN A 341 3.08 10.73 11.04
C ASN A 341 4.36 11.52 11.37
N ALA A 342 4.90 12.30 10.41
CA ALA A 342 6.04 13.18 10.66
C ALA A 342 5.72 14.25 11.72
N LEU A 343 4.56 14.88 11.61
CA LEU A 343 4.09 15.90 12.54
C LEU A 343 3.97 15.36 13.96
N ALA A 344 3.47 14.14 14.14
CA ALA A 344 3.37 13.51 15.45
C ALA A 344 4.74 13.32 16.11
N VAL A 345 5.78 12.99 15.32
CA VAL A 345 7.17 12.90 15.84
C VAL A 345 7.72 14.28 16.17
N LEU A 346 7.57 15.26 15.29
CA LEU A 346 8.07 16.62 15.52
C LEU A 346 7.41 17.28 16.75
N ARG A 347 6.15 16.96 17.02
CA ARG A 347 5.40 17.44 18.21
C ARG A 347 5.66 16.62 19.48
N GLY A 348 6.52 15.60 19.44
CA GLY A 348 6.82 14.72 20.57
C GLY A 348 5.67 13.79 20.98
N LYS A 349 4.59 13.68 20.17
CA LYS A 349 3.46 12.77 20.42
C LYS A 349 3.82 11.31 20.13
N ARG A 350 4.86 11.06 19.33
CA ARG A 350 5.44 9.75 19.01
C ARG A 350 6.95 9.84 19.00
N GLN A 351 7.57 8.71 19.28
CA GLN A 351 9.01 8.58 19.06
C GLN A 351 9.26 7.96 17.68
N ALA A 352 10.23 8.50 16.95
CA ALA A 352 10.75 7.82 15.77
C ALA A 352 11.53 6.58 16.23
N LYS A 353 11.31 5.48 15.51
CA LYS A 353 12.06 4.23 15.70
C LYS A 353 13.37 4.30 14.94
N GLU A 354 14.33 3.49 15.36
CA GLU A 354 15.58 3.26 14.66
C GLU A 354 15.46 2.02 13.76
N TYR A 355 16.00 2.10 12.55
CA TYR A 355 16.11 0.97 11.64
C TYR A 355 17.40 0.21 11.95
N LEU A 356 17.29 -1.13 12.22
CA LEU A 356 18.37 -1.99 12.71
C LEU A 356 18.70 -3.12 11.72
#